data_0e31a5a065b37dd88306b87725d29daa
#
_entry.id   0e31a5a065b37dd88306b87725d29daa
#
_cell.length_a   1.000
_cell.length_b   1.000
_cell.length_c   1.000
_cell.angle_alpha   90.00
_cell.angle_beta   90.00
_cell.angle_gamma   90.00
#
_symmetry.space_group_name_H-M   'P 1'
#
loop_
_entity.id
_entity.type
_entity.pdbx_description
1 polymer ?
#
loop_
_entity_poly.entity_id
_entity_poly.type
_entity_poly.pdbx_seq_one_letter_code
_entity_poly.pdbx_strand_id
1 'polypeptide(L)'
;RSKEGLIELLKEVERSKASSFLTVLKRFGNQISNFSFPMEGYTIALDFPVNKNTFELLDNLDKITLKYKGRFYLAKDARMTKEVFKKSDTRIKEFIDFRNKNKCKENFMSSQSTRLEL
;
A
#
# COMPACT_ATOMS: atom_id res chain seq x y z
N ARG A 1 2.77 -16.09 -7.42
CA ARG A 1 2.57 -15.33 -6.16
C ARG A 1 1.61 -14.14 -6.34
N SER A 2 1.77 -13.31 -7.37
CA SER A 2 0.95 -12.12 -7.58
C SER A 2 -0.52 -12.46 -7.90
N LYS A 3 -0.78 -13.50 -8.67
CA LYS A 3 -2.14 -13.96 -9.02
C LYS A 3 -2.85 -14.57 -7.80
N GLU A 4 -2.16 -15.39 -7.02
CA GLU A 4 -2.69 -15.97 -5.79
C GLU A 4 -3.04 -14.89 -4.76
N GLY A 5 -2.16 -13.90 -4.60
CA GLY A 5 -2.42 -12.75 -3.73
C GLY A 5 -3.64 -11.95 -4.16
N LEU A 6 -3.79 -11.68 -5.46
CA LEU A 6 -4.98 -11.02 -6.00
C LEU A 6 -6.26 -11.80 -5.70
N ILE A 7 -6.23 -13.12 -5.91
CA ILE A 7 -7.39 -14.00 -5.62
C ILE A 7 -7.74 -13.96 -4.12
N GLU A 8 -6.76 -14.00 -3.23
CA GLU A 8 -7.00 -13.94 -1.79
C GLU A 8 -7.57 -12.59 -1.37
N LEU A 9 -7.06 -11.48 -1.93
CA LEU A 9 -7.62 -10.13 -1.70
C LEU A 9 -9.09 -10.05 -2.13
N LEU A 10 -9.43 -10.54 -3.32
CA LEU A 10 -10.81 -10.53 -3.83
C LEU A 10 -11.75 -11.38 -2.97
N LYS A 11 -11.30 -12.55 -2.52
CA LYS A 11 -12.09 -13.41 -1.60
C LYS A 11 -12.33 -12.73 -0.25
N GLU A 12 -11.36 -11.99 0.29
CA GLU A 12 -11.54 -11.26 1.53
C GLU A 12 -12.55 -10.11 1.37
N VAL A 13 -12.51 -9.38 0.26
CA VAL A 13 -13.52 -8.36 -0.07
C VAL A 13 -14.92 -8.98 -0.17
N GLU A 14 -15.05 -10.11 -0.89
CA GLU A 14 -16.33 -10.84 -1.02
C GLU A 14 -16.84 -11.30 0.37
N ARG A 15 -15.97 -11.90 1.18
CA ARG A 15 -16.31 -12.36 2.54
C ARG A 15 -16.80 -11.22 3.44
N SER A 16 -16.22 -10.04 3.30
CA SER A 16 -16.60 -8.86 4.10
C SER A 16 -17.96 -8.26 3.71
N LYS A 17 -18.50 -8.66 2.55
CA LYS A 17 -19.73 -8.07 1.95
C LYS A 17 -19.60 -6.56 1.73
N ALA A 18 -18.40 -6.01 1.72
CA ALA A 18 -18.17 -4.60 1.43
C ALA A 18 -18.31 -4.34 -0.07
N SER A 19 -19.02 -3.28 -0.42
CA SER A 19 -19.14 -2.83 -1.80
C SER A 19 -18.09 -1.75 -2.08
N SER A 20 -17.28 -1.97 -3.11
CA SER A 20 -16.38 -0.94 -3.63
C SER A 20 -17.08 -0.09 -4.68
N PHE A 21 -16.98 1.23 -4.59
CA PHE A 21 -17.53 2.14 -5.59
C PHE A 21 -16.77 2.11 -6.90
N LEU A 22 -15.46 1.90 -6.80
CA LEU A 22 -14.56 1.83 -7.95
C LEU A 22 -13.56 0.72 -7.73
N THR A 23 -13.48 -0.16 -8.69
CA THR A 23 -12.48 -1.22 -8.72
C THR A 23 -11.67 -1.12 -10.00
N VAL A 24 -10.36 -0.93 -9.88
CA VAL A 24 -9.45 -0.86 -11.03
C VAL A 24 -8.38 -1.93 -10.87
N LEU A 25 -8.35 -2.89 -11.80
CA LEU A 25 -7.31 -3.90 -11.89
C LEU A 25 -6.30 -3.51 -12.97
N LYS A 26 -5.00 -3.56 -12.63
CA LYS A 26 -3.90 -3.31 -13.57
C LYS A 26 -2.87 -4.43 -13.47
N ARG A 27 -2.14 -4.64 -14.55
CA ARG A 27 -0.93 -5.46 -14.58
C ARG A 27 0.26 -4.58 -14.92
N PHE A 28 1.30 -4.66 -14.12
CA PHE A 28 2.60 -4.01 -14.39
C PHE A 28 3.60 -5.05 -14.90
N GLY A 29 4.43 -4.63 -15.86
CA GLY A 29 5.62 -5.37 -16.27
C GLY A 29 6.80 -5.14 -15.32
N ASN A 30 7.93 -5.76 -15.65
CA ASN A 30 9.17 -5.53 -14.92
C ASN A 30 9.67 -4.11 -15.17
N GLN A 31 9.94 -3.37 -14.08
CA GLN A 31 10.52 -2.03 -14.13
C GLN A 31 11.36 -1.77 -12.88
N ILE A 32 12.40 -1.00 -13.06
CA ILE A 32 13.31 -0.61 -11.99
C ILE A 32 13.10 0.87 -11.69
N SER A 33 12.93 1.19 -10.42
CA SER A 33 12.90 2.57 -9.93
C SER A 33 13.47 2.63 -8.52
N ASN A 34 14.03 3.77 -8.13
CA ASN A 34 14.62 3.95 -6.81
C ASN A 34 13.55 3.85 -5.71
N PHE A 35 12.45 4.58 -5.87
CA PHE A 35 11.33 4.51 -4.94
C PHE A 35 10.03 4.90 -5.66
N SER A 36 9.37 3.93 -6.25
CA SER A 36 8.02 4.10 -6.81
C SER A 36 7.17 2.86 -6.56
N PHE A 37 5.85 3.02 -6.61
CA PHE A 37 4.90 1.96 -6.33
C PHE A 37 5.01 0.75 -7.29
N PRO A 38 5.11 0.95 -8.63
CA PRO A 38 5.00 -0.16 -9.56
C PRO A 38 6.07 -1.25 -9.34
N MET A 39 5.63 -2.49 -9.43
CA MET A 39 6.47 -3.69 -9.48
C MET A 39 5.78 -4.71 -10.38
N GLU A 40 6.52 -5.66 -10.93
CA GLU A 40 5.93 -6.70 -11.76
C GLU A 40 4.83 -7.46 -11.01
N GLY A 41 3.62 -7.51 -11.59
CA GLY A 41 2.49 -8.21 -11.00
C GLY A 41 1.16 -7.50 -11.22
N TYR A 42 0.17 -7.90 -10.43
CA TYR A 42 -1.15 -7.28 -10.44
C TYR A 42 -1.27 -6.26 -9.31
N THR A 43 -1.99 -5.19 -9.57
CA THR A 43 -2.45 -4.24 -8.57
C THR A 43 -3.95 -4.03 -8.70
N ILE A 44 -4.59 -3.84 -7.56
CA ILE A 44 -6.01 -3.53 -7.48
C ILE A 44 -6.19 -2.26 -6.65
N ALA A 45 -6.98 -1.32 -7.17
CA ALA A 45 -7.45 -0.17 -6.43
C ALA A 45 -8.92 -0.37 -6.07
N LEU A 46 -9.26 -0.15 -4.81
CA LEU A 46 -10.59 -0.37 -4.26
C LEU A 46 -10.96 0.86 -3.42
N ASP A 47 -12.09 1.48 -3.72
CA ASP A 47 -12.60 2.62 -2.98
C ASP A 47 -13.84 2.19 -2.18
N PHE A 48 -13.76 2.26 -0.85
CA PHE A 48 -14.84 1.85 0.06
C PHE A 48 -15.45 3.04 0.80
N PRO A 49 -16.74 2.99 1.14
CA PRO A 49 -17.32 3.95 2.07
C PRO A 49 -16.70 3.77 3.47
N VAL A 50 -16.47 4.86 4.18
CA VAL A 50 -15.91 4.82 5.53
C VAL A 50 -16.98 4.41 6.55
N ASN A 51 -16.80 3.24 7.15
CA ASN A 51 -17.61 2.73 8.25
C ASN A 51 -16.75 1.81 9.15
N LYS A 52 -17.31 1.32 10.26
CA LYS A 52 -16.57 0.49 11.22
C LYS A 52 -16.00 -0.79 10.59
N ASN A 53 -16.76 -1.44 9.73
CA ASN A 53 -16.34 -2.71 9.10
C ASN A 53 -15.25 -2.49 8.05
N THR A 54 -15.21 -1.31 7.44
CA THR A 54 -14.20 -0.97 6.42
C THR A 54 -12.79 -1.00 7.01
N PHE A 55 -12.57 -0.49 8.21
CA PHE A 55 -11.23 -0.49 8.82
C PHE A 55 -10.73 -1.91 9.10
N GLU A 56 -11.58 -2.80 9.61
CA GLU A 56 -11.22 -4.21 9.82
C GLU A 56 -10.89 -4.90 8.49
N LEU A 57 -11.70 -4.68 7.46
CA LEU A 57 -11.42 -5.19 6.12
C LEU A 57 -10.05 -4.70 5.63
N LEU A 58 -9.78 -3.40 5.71
CA LEU A 58 -8.53 -2.82 5.24
C LEU A 58 -7.31 -3.39 6.00
N ASP A 59 -7.43 -3.65 7.31
CA ASP A 59 -6.37 -4.29 8.09
C ASP A 59 -6.12 -5.75 7.64
N ASN A 60 -7.16 -6.47 7.25
CA ASN A 60 -7.03 -7.81 6.68
C ASN A 60 -6.40 -7.77 5.28
N LEU A 61 -6.79 -6.82 4.43
CA LEU A 61 -6.17 -6.63 3.11
C LEU A 61 -4.68 -6.26 3.22
N ASP A 62 -4.28 -5.48 4.23
CA ASP A 62 -2.88 -5.19 4.51
C ASP A 62 -2.09 -6.47 4.84
N LYS A 63 -2.62 -7.32 5.72
CA LYS A 63 -1.98 -8.60 6.09
C LYS A 63 -1.80 -9.50 4.87
N ILE A 64 -2.82 -9.60 4.01
CA ILE A 64 -2.74 -10.37 2.77
C ILE A 64 -1.69 -9.77 1.84
N THR A 65 -1.68 -8.45 1.67
CA THR A 65 -0.69 -7.75 0.83
C THR A 65 0.73 -8.03 1.29
N LEU A 66 1.00 -7.95 2.59
CA LEU A 66 2.32 -8.27 3.17
C LEU A 66 2.69 -9.76 2.98
N LYS A 67 1.75 -10.68 3.18
CA LYS A 67 1.94 -12.13 2.98
C LYS A 67 2.47 -12.44 1.57
N TYR A 68 1.97 -11.74 0.57
CA TYR A 68 2.39 -11.90 -0.83
C TYR A 68 3.50 -10.93 -1.28
N LYS A 69 4.13 -10.21 -0.33
CA LYS A 69 5.20 -9.23 -0.60
C LYS A 69 4.76 -8.13 -1.56
N GLY A 70 3.51 -7.71 -1.45
CA GLY A 70 2.96 -6.60 -2.20
C GLY A 70 3.37 -5.25 -1.63
N ARG A 71 3.16 -4.19 -2.42
CA ARG A 71 3.40 -2.79 -2.06
C ARG A 71 2.10 -2.01 -2.02
N PHE A 72 2.12 -0.88 -1.32
CA PHE A 72 0.98 0.03 -1.24
C PHE A 72 1.21 1.28 -2.07
N TYR A 73 0.14 1.76 -2.71
CA TYR A 73 0.16 3.01 -3.45
C TYR A 73 -0.16 4.17 -2.51
N LEU A 74 0.86 4.90 -2.10
CA LEU A 74 0.75 5.95 -1.09
C LEU A 74 -0.23 7.07 -1.45
N ALA A 75 -0.44 7.36 -2.75
CA ALA A 75 -1.39 8.37 -3.17
C ALA A 75 -2.88 8.00 -2.92
N LYS A 76 -3.16 6.75 -2.60
CA LYS A 76 -4.49 6.24 -2.22
C LYS A 76 -4.56 5.79 -0.75
N ASP A 77 -3.49 5.98 0.01
CA ASP A 77 -3.45 5.61 1.41
C ASP A 77 -3.80 6.78 2.33
N ALA A 78 -4.73 6.55 3.26
CA ALA A 78 -5.15 7.54 4.25
C ALA A 78 -4.95 7.05 5.70
N ARG A 79 -4.64 5.75 5.94
CA ARG A 79 -4.71 5.16 7.29
C ARG A 79 -3.60 4.17 7.64
N MET A 80 -2.89 3.63 6.66
CA MET A 80 -1.88 2.59 6.88
C MET A 80 -0.90 2.97 7.99
N THR A 81 -0.55 2.01 8.84
CA THR A 81 0.42 2.24 9.90
C THR A 81 1.86 2.23 9.38
N LYS A 82 2.75 2.89 10.10
CA LYS A 82 4.19 2.90 9.76
C LYS A 82 4.80 1.50 9.74
N GLU A 83 4.32 0.61 10.62
CA GLU A 83 4.78 -0.78 10.71
C GLU A 83 4.43 -1.58 9.45
N VAL A 84 3.18 -1.46 8.98
CA VAL A 84 2.72 -2.07 7.73
C VAL A 84 3.53 -1.53 6.55
N PHE A 85 3.67 -0.20 6.48
CA PHE A 85 4.43 0.45 5.42
C PHE A 85 5.89 -0.03 5.38
N LYS A 86 6.60 0.02 6.52
CA LYS A 86 8.01 -0.39 6.61
C LYS A 86 8.24 -1.87 6.24
N LYS A 87 7.24 -2.73 6.46
CA LYS A 87 7.30 -4.15 6.06
C LYS A 87 7.01 -4.37 4.57
N SER A 88 6.32 -3.45 3.92
CA SER A 88 5.83 -3.61 2.54
C SER A 88 6.90 -3.36 1.47
N ASP A 89 7.93 -2.59 1.78
CA ASP A 89 8.95 -2.22 0.80
C ASP A 89 10.35 -2.12 1.43
N THR A 90 11.25 -2.98 1.00
CA THR A 90 12.63 -3.04 1.50
C THR A 90 13.46 -1.78 1.18
N ARG A 91 13.04 -0.98 0.20
CA ARG A 91 13.71 0.27 -0.22
C ARG A 91 13.46 1.45 0.71
N ILE A 92 12.52 1.32 1.66
CA ILE A 92 12.09 2.43 2.55
C ILE A 92 13.27 2.97 3.36
N LYS A 93 14.16 2.09 3.83
CA LYS A 93 15.34 2.52 4.58
C LYS A 93 16.23 3.45 3.75
N GLU A 94 16.56 3.07 2.53
CA GLU A 94 17.36 3.89 1.61
C GLU A 94 16.67 5.23 1.30
N PHE A 95 15.35 5.21 1.14
CA PHE A 95 14.57 6.42 0.92
C PHE A 95 14.59 7.36 2.12
N ILE A 96 14.48 6.84 3.34
CA ILE A 96 14.58 7.63 4.57
C ILE A 96 15.99 8.23 4.70
N ASP A 97 17.03 7.44 4.45
CA ASP A 97 18.43 7.89 4.50
C ASP A 97 18.68 9.01 3.48
N PHE A 98 18.15 8.87 2.25
CA PHE A 98 18.19 9.92 1.24
C PHE A 98 17.50 11.21 1.69
N ARG A 99 16.29 11.11 2.27
CA ARG A 99 15.57 12.27 2.80
C ARG A 99 16.31 12.98 3.93
N ASN A 100 16.91 12.22 4.84
CA ASN A 100 17.70 12.77 5.94
C ASN A 100 18.95 13.49 5.41
N LYS A 101 19.69 12.86 4.50
CA LYS A 101 20.91 13.44 3.88
C LYS A 101 20.61 14.76 3.16
N ASN A 102 19.45 14.88 2.54
CA ASN A 102 19.06 16.07 1.77
C ASN A 102 18.16 17.05 2.56
N LYS A 103 18.08 16.90 3.89
CA LYS A 103 17.26 17.76 4.79
C LYS A 103 15.80 17.87 4.36
N CYS A 104 15.26 16.83 3.71
CA CYS A 104 13.88 16.85 3.21
C CYS A 104 12.85 16.95 4.34
N LYS A 105 13.17 16.50 5.55
CA LYS A 105 12.30 16.62 6.73
C LYS A 105 12.08 18.08 7.18
N GLU A 106 12.95 18.97 6.83
CA GLU A 106 12.83 20.39 7.15
C GLU A 106 11.90 21.12 6.15
N ASN A 107 11.87 20.69 4.89
CA ASN A 107 11.26 21.42 3.79
C ASN A 107 10.06 20.71 3.14
N PHE A 108 9.99 19.38 3.23
CA PHE A 108 9.00 18.55 2.50
C PHE A 108 8.28 17.58 3.46
N MET A 109 7.45 18.14 4.34
CA MET A 109 6.63 17.36 5.26
C MET A 109 5.16 17.40 4.84
N SER A 110 4.47 16.28 5.06
CA SER A 110 3.02 16.14 4.91
C SER A 110 2.47 15.31 6.07
N SER A 111 1.16 15.35 6.28
CA SER A 111 0.51 14.49 7.29
C SER A 111 0.82 13.00 7.06
N GLN A 112 0.90 12.58 5.80
CA GLN A 112 1.26 11.20 5.47
C GLN A 112 2.72 10.89 5.81
N SER A 113 3.67 11.79 5.45
CA SER A 113 5.08 11.56 5.77
C SER A 113 5.34 11.57 7.27
N THR A 114 4.61 12.39 8.04
CA THR A 114 4.67 12.38 9.51
C THR A 114 4.13 11.07 10.08
N ARG A 115 2.96 10.60 9.62
CA ARG A 115 2.35 9.34 10.06
C ARG A 115 3.22 8.12 9.76
N LEU A 116 3.88 8.10 8.60
CA LEU A 116 4.72 6.98 8.15
C LEU A 116 6.19 7.10 8.60
N GLU A 117 6.56 8.21 9.25
CA GLU A 117 7.93 8.54 9.68
C GLU A 117 8.95 8.55 8.51
N LEU A 118 8.59 9.25 7.44
CA LEU A 118 9.42 9.43 6.25
C LEU A 118 10.27 10.69 6.30
#